data_80c3049fe7e071a1e29dce31b993d1e6
#
_entry.id   80c3049fe7e071a1e29dce31b993d1e6
#
_cell.length_a   1.000
_cell.length_b   1.000
_cell.length_c   1.000
_cell.angle_alpha   90.00
_cell.angle_beta   90.00
_cell.angle_gamma   90.00
#
_symmetry.space_group_name_H-M   'P 1'
#
loop_
_entity.id
_entity.type
_entity.pdbx_description
1 polymer ?
#
loop_
_entity_poly.entity_id
_entity_poly.type
_entity_poly.pdbx_seq_one_letter_code
_entity_poly.pdbx_strand_id
1 'polypeptide(L)'
;KSLVNYQKLENLSKKTFSKIDMIIAQTDQDKENFTTLGANLNNIHVDSSLKFDALDFDLSESTFSFDENLIEEKKIITCASTHPTEDEILFESFQILNDESTHLVLVPRHPERAIEISKFLLKEGVSFAFLNNNDTKFLDLNNKVTIVNEIGHLNFLYSISHLAFIGGTLIEHGGQNFLEPVKYGIPISSGDSVYNFQEIADKLLELNILKHGNNAKEIALIWQAAFEKENTELIKEKSTKYITSQQGSVNRSVEKIMGFIN
;
A
#
# COMPACT_ATOMS: atom_id res chain seq x y z
N LYS A 1 3.23 -17.29 -10.90
CA LYS A 1 2.39 -17.61 -12.12
C LYS A 1 3.19 -17.50 -13.42
N SER A 2 3.92 -16.40 -13.66
CA SER A 2 4.63 -16.16 -14.91
C SER A 2 5.74 -17.18 -15.18
N LEU A 3 6.55 -17.54 -14.19
CA LEU A 3 7.65 -18.52 -14.33
C LEU A 3 7.16 -19.86 -14.91
N VAL A 4 6.07 -20.42 -14.37
CA VAL A 4 5.49 -21.68 -14.82
C VAL A 4 5.07 -21.61 -16.31
N ASN A 5 4.57 -20.48 -16.77
CA ASN A 5 4.16 -20.31 -18.16
C ASN A 5 5.39 -20.22 -19.09
N TYR A 6 6.47 -19.55 -18.68
CA TYR A 6 7.73 -19.53 -19.43
C TYR A 6 8.41 -20.92 -19.47
N GLN A 7 8.32 -21.68 -18.39
CA GLN A 7 8.85 -23.06 -18.35
C GLN A 7 8.13 -24.00 -19.33
N LYS A 8 6.82 -23.79 -19.62
CA LYS A 8 6.11 -24.56 -20.65
C LYS A 8 6.68 -24.36 -22.05
N LEU A 9 7.36 -23.23 -22.28
CA LEU A 9 8.02 -22.89 -23.54
C LEU A 9 9.55 -22.94 -23.38
N GLU A 10 10.08 -23.96 -22.72
CA GLU A 10 11.45 -24.07 -22.25
C GLU A 10 12.49 -23.69 -23.31
N ASN A 11 12.42 -24.28 -24.51
CA ASN A 11 13.38 -24.03 -25.59
C ASN A 11 13.39 -22.56 -26.04
N LEU A 12 12.21 -21.94 -26.11
CA LEU A 12 12.07 -20.53 -26.48
C LEU A 12 12.57 -19.63 -25.37
N SER A 13 12.22 -19.93 -24.14
CA SER A 13 12.66 -19.17 -22.96
C SER A 13 14.19 -19.20 -22.85
N LYS A 14 14.81 -20.39 -22.87
CA LYS A 14 16.27 -20.51 -22.80
C LYS A 14 16.97 -19.78 -23.95
N LYS A 15 16.46 -19.88 -25.19
CA LYS A 15 17.02 -19.16 -26.34
C LYS A 15 16.90 -17.65 -26.23
N THR A 16 15.83 -17.16 -25.59
CA THR A 16 15.60 -15.73 -25.41
C THR A 16 16.43 -15.18 -24.28
N PHE A 17 16.34 -15.78 -23.08
CA PHE A 17 17.02 -15.29 -21.89
C PHE A 17 18.55 -15.43 -21.97
N SER A 18 19.08 -16.43 -22.69
CA SER A 18 20.52 -16.58 -22.91
C SER A 18 21.17 -15.46 -23.76
N LYS A 19 20.33 -14.64 -24.43
CA LYS A 19 20.80 -13.52 -25.28
C LYS A 19 20.76 -12.18 -24.56
N ILE A 20 20.31 -12.17 -23.31
CA ILE A 20 20.24 -10.93 -22.53
C ILE A 20 21.61 -10.67 -21.91
N ASP A 21 22.19 -9.53 -22.24
CA ASP A 21 23.54 -9.16 -21.82
C ASP A 21 23.58 -8.69 -20.37
N MET A 22 22.50 -8.10 -19.85
CA MET A 22 22.38 -7.67 -18.46
C MET A 22 20.94 -7.77 -17.96
N ILE A 23 20.79 -8.29 -16.74
CA ILE A 23 19.52 -8.29 -15.99
C ILE A 23 19.81 -7.68 -14.63
N ILE A 24 18.99 -6.70 -14.22
CA ILE A 24 18.97 -6.18 -12.85
C ILE A 24 17.71 -6.72 -12.21
N ALA A 25 17.85 -7.77 -11.42
CA ALA A 25 16.79 -8.46 -10.70
C ALA A 25 16.50 -7.74 -9.38
N GLN A 26 15.24 -7.77 -8.92
CA GLN A 26 14.87 -7.10 -7.66
C GLN A 26 15.25 -7.94 -6.43
N THR A 27 15.37 -9.27 -6.60
CA THR A 27 15.59 -10.22 -5.52
C THR A 27 16.51 -11.38 -5.94
N ASP A 28 17.05 -12.09 -4.95
CA ASP A 28 17.79 -13.33 -5.21
C ASP A 28 16.87 -14.39 -5.82
N GLN A 29 15.60 -14.44 -5.42
CA GLN A 29 14.62 -15.37 -6.01
C GLN A 29 14.40 -15.05 -7.50
N ASP A 30 14.33 -13.78 -7.89
CA ASP A 30 14.22 -13.39 -9.30
C ASP A 30 15.48 -13.77 -10.07
N LYS A 31 16.65 -13.62 -9.47
CA LYS A 31 17.94 -14.08 -10.04
C LYS A 31 17.91 -15.59 -10.32
N GLU A 32 17.43 -16.40 -9.36
CA GLU A 32 17.25 -17.83 -9.55
C GLU A 32 16.23 -18.14 -10.67
N ASN A 33 15.10 -17.42 -10.68
CA ASN A 33 14.07 -17.56 -11.70
C ASN A 33 14.62 -17.28 -13.11
N PHE A 34 15.36 -16.18 -13.30
CA PHE A 34 15.98 -15.84 -14.58
C PHE A 34 17.04 -16.87 -14.99
N THR A 35 17.82 -17.36 -14.05
CA THR A 35 18.81 -18.43 -14.29
C THR A 35 18.11 -19.72 -14.79
N THR A 36 17.01 -20.10 -14.14
CA THR A 36 16.18 -21.24 -14.54
C THR A 36 15.61 -21.07 -15.96
N LEU A 37 15.30 -19.85 -16.37
CA LEU A 37 14.83 -19.52 -17.72
C LEU A 37 15.95 -19.47 -18.77
N GLY A 38 17.21 -19.62 -18.36
CA GLY A 38 18.37 -19.73 -19.25
C GLY A 38 19.21 -18.48 -19.36
N ALA A 39 19.00 -17.47 -18.50
CA ALA A 39 19.89 -16.31 -18.42
C ALA A 39 21.27 -16.73 -17.85
N ASN A 40 22.32 -16.06 -18.32
CA ASN A 40 23.67 -16.27 -17.78
C ASN A 40 23.76 -15.66 -16.38
N LEU A 41 24.11 -16.48 -15.39
CA LEU A 41 24.24 -16.07 -13.99
C LEU A 41 25.15 -14.84 -13.79
N ASN A 42 26.20 -14.74 -14.59
CA ASN A 42 27.17 -13.64 -14.53
C ASN A 42 26.58 -12.31 -15.04
N ASN A 43 25.50 -12.38 -15.80
CA ASN A 43 24.82 -11.21 -16.35
C ASN A 43 23.66 -10.73 -15.45
N ILE A 44 23.43 -11.41 -14.31
CA ILE A 44 22.32 -11.08 -13.42
C ILE A 44 22.88 -10.40 -12.15
N HIS A 45 22.50 -9.15 -11.97
CA HIS A 45 22.78 -8.35 -10.79
C HIS A 45 21.50 -8.26 -9.95
N VAL A 46 21.62 -8.32 -8.62
CA VAL A 46 20.49 -8.06 -7.72
C VAL A 46 20.61 -6.64 -7.19
N ASP A 47 19.53 -5.90 -7.24
CA ASP A 47 19.39 -4.56 -6.66
C ASP A 47 17.95 -4.32 -6.19
N SER A 48 17.74 -3.34 -5.34
CA SER A 48 16.41 -3.00 -4.82
C SER A 48 15.45 -2.56 -5.94
N SER A 49 14.14 -2.67 -5.68
CA SER A 49 13.14 -2.18 -6.62
C SER A 49 13.26 -0.66 -6.85
N LEU A 50 13.21 -0.23 -8.10
CA LEU A 50 13.18 1.20 -8.48
C LEU A 50 11.99 1.95 -7.88
N LYS A 51 10.95 1.24 -7.43
CA LYS A 51 9.78 1.83 -6.75
C LYS A 51 10.14 2.57 -5.46
N PHE A 52 11.24 2.20 -4.78
CA PHE A 52 11.68 2.89 -3.57
C PHE A 52 12.25 4.28 -3.86
N ASP A 53 12.88 4.46 -5.02
CA ASP A 53 13.39 5.78 -5.45
C ASP A 53 12.29 6.67 -6.03
N ALA A 54 11.22 6.04 -6.53
CA ALA A 54 10.04 6.74 -7.03
C ALA A 54 9.08 7.19 -5.92
N LEU A 55 9.38 6.92 -4.65
CA LEU A 55 8.63 7.44 -3.52
C LEU A 55 8.95 8.93 -3.35
N ASP A 56 8.28 9.75 -4.16
CA ASP A 56 8.44 11.20 -4.10
C ASP A 56 7.94 11.73 -2.75
N PHE A 57 8.76 12.53 -2.06
CA PHE A 57 8.43 13.12 -0.76
C PHE A 57 7.80 14.51 -0.92
N ASP A 58 7.47 14.92 -2.14
CA ASP A 58 6.92 16.24 -2.39
C ASP A 58 5.44 16.28 -1.99
N LEU A 59 5.17 16.91 -0.84
CA LEU A 59 3.82 17.20 -0.33
C LEU A 59 3.28 18.52 -0.88
N SER A 60 4.01 19.20 -1.77
CA SER A 60 3.76 20.58 -2.19
C SER A 60 2.44 20.79 -2.96
N GLU A 61 1.75 19.74 -3.37
CA GLU A 61 0.50 19.84 -4.15
C GLU A 61 -0.79 19.48 -3.40
N SER A 62 -0.75 19.22 -2.10
CA SER A 62 -1.99 18.97 -1.37
C SER A 62 -2.74 20.28 -1.10
N THR A 63 -3.70 20.58 -1.97
CA THR A 63 -4.61 21.74 -1.82
C THR A 63 -5.81 21.44 -0.90
N PHE A 64 -5.66 20.48 0.02
CA PHE A 64 -6.70 20.13 0.97
C PHE A 64 -6.67 21.05 2.17
N SER A 65 -7.85 21.53 2.55
CA SER A 65 -8.08 22.16 3.85
C SER A 65 -8.80 21.19 4.77
N PHE A 66 -8.47 21.24 6.03
CA PHE A 66 -9.12 20.50 7.11
C PHE A 66 -9.08 21.36 8.36
N ASP A 67 -9.96 21.06 9.31
CA ASP A 67 -9.89 21.70 10.61
C ASP A 67 -8.73 21.07 11.40
N GLU A 68 -7.64 21.84 11.58
CA GLU A 68 -6.43 21.40 12.27
C GLU A 68 -6.72 20.95 13.71
N ASN A 69 -7.68 21.58 14.40
CA ASN A 69 -8.05 21.19 15.75
C ASN A 69 -8.74 19.82 15.77
N LEU A 70 -9.62 19.55 14.80
CA LEU A 70 -10.32 18.26 14.70
C LEU A 70 -9.37 17.12 14.31
N ILE A 71 -8.34 17.38 13.50
CA ILE A 71 -7.33 16.35 13.14
C ILE A 71 -6.53 15.91 14.36
N GLU A 72 -6.16 16.82 15.25
CA GLU A 72 -5.42 16.48 16.47
C GLU A 72 -6.25 15.62 17.45
N GLU A 73 -7.58 15.75 17.39
CA GLU A 73 -8.52 15.00 18.25
C GLU A 73 -8.96 13.65 17.64
N LYS A 74 -8.76 13.44 16.33
CA LYS A 74 -9.26 12.26 15.61
C LYS A 74 -8.14 11.32 15.20
N LYS A 75 -8.39 10.03 15.35
CA LYS A 75 -7.57 8.95 14.81
C LYS A 75 -8.10 8.57 13.43
N ILE A 76 -7.39 8.93 12.38
CA ILE A 76 -7.80 8.70 11.00
C ILE A 76 -7.32 7.33 10.53
N ILE A 77 -8.26 6.50 10.04
CA ILE A 77 -8.01 5.21 9.40
C ILE A 77 -8.30 5.35 7.92
N THR A 78 -7.29 5.22 7.06
CA THR A 78 -7.47 5.24 5.60
C THR A 78 -7.48 3.83 5.04
N CYS A 79 -8.63 3.39 4.52
CA CYS A 79 -8.79 2.14 3.80
C CYS A 79 -8.62 2.40 2.30
N ALA A 80 -7.42 2.10 1.80
CA ALA A 80 -6.97 2.48 0.46
C ALA A 80 -7.24 1.41 -0.59
N SER A 81 -7.73 1.83 -1.74
CA SER A 81 -7.95 0.98 -2.92
C SER A 81 -8.84 -0.25 -2.63
N THR A 82 -9.93 -0.04 -1.91
CA THR A 82 -10.86 -1.10 -1.55
C THR A 82 -11.63 -1.64 -2.76
N HIS A 83 -11.98 -2.91 -2.69
CA HIS A 83 -12.77 -3.63 -3.68
C HIS A 83 -14.15 -4.01 -3.12
N PRO A 84 -15.11 -4.46 -3.99
CA PRO A 84 -16.41 -4.95 -3.52
C PRO A 84 -16.26 -5.99 -2.41
N THR A 85 -17.12 -5.94 -1.41
CA THR A 85 -17.15 -6.74 -0.17
C THR A 85 -16.12 -6.35 0.90
N GLU A 86 -15.03 -5.68 0.55
CA GLU A 86 -14.07 -5.22 1.54
C GLU A 86 -14.63 -4.06 2.37
N ASP A 87 -15.36 -3.14 1.72
CA ASP A 87 -15.91 -1.95 2.39
C ASP A 87 -16.84 -2.31 3.55
N GLU A 88 -17.67 -3.35 3.39
CA GLU A 88 -18.56 -3.85 4.42
C GLU A 88 -17.80 -4.45 5.61
N ILE A 89 -16.75 -5.26 5.33
CA ILE A 89 -15.89 -5.86 6.37
C ILE A 89 -15.13 -4.77 7.13
N LEU A 90 -14.59 -3.79 6.43
CA LEU A 90 -13.85 -2.68 7.02
C LEU A 90 -14.74 -1.77 7.85
N PHE A 91 -15.97 -1.53 7.40
CA PHE A 91 -16.94 -0.79 8.16
C PHE A 91 -17.39 -1.56 9.42
N GLU A 92 -17.63 -2.87 9.34
CA GLU A 92 -17.87 -3.72 10.51
C GLU A 92 -16.69 -3.67 11.50
N SER A 93 -15.45 -3.69 10.99
CA SER A 93 -14.25 -3.53 11.82
C SER A 93 -14.25 -2.21 12.58
N PHE A 94 -14.64 -1.13 11.90
CA PHE A 94 -14.76 0.20 12.49
C PHE A 94 -15.87 0.25 13.56
N GLN A 95 -17.00 -0.41 13.33
CA GLN A 95 -18.06 -0.54 14.34
C GLN A 95 -17.62 -1.34 15.57
N ILE A 96 -16.87 -2.43 15.38
CA ILE A 96 -16.32 -3.24 16.46
C ILE A 96 -15.31 -2.45 17.29
N LEU A 97 -14.45 -1.65 16.65
CA LEU A 97 -13.49 -0.77 17.31
C LEU A 97 -14.18 0.21 18.28
N ASN A 98 -15.37 0.69 17.92
CA ASN A 98 -16.29 1.51 18.73
C ASN A 98 -15.58 2.66 19.50
N ASP A 99 -14.65 3.34 18.84
CA ASP A 99 -13.92 4.49 19.37
C ASP A 99 -14.42 5.78 18.72
N GLU A 100 -15.09 6.64 19.50
CA GLU A 100 -15.68 7.90 19.04
C GLU A 100 -14.62 8.89 18.51
N SER A 101 -13.35 8.73 18.90
CA SER A 101 -12.24 9.52 18.39
C SER A 101 -11.75 9.06 17.01
N THR A 102 -12.25 7.96 16.47
CA THR A 102 -11.82 7.47 15.15
C THR A 102 -12.67 8.04 14.02
N HIS A 103 -12.04 8.20 12.87
CA HIS A 103 -12.66 8.60 11.61
C HIS A 103 -12.21 7.64 10.50
N LEU A 104 -13.17 7.07 9.78
CA LEU A 104 -12.90 6.11 8.70
C LEU A 104 -12.89 6.82 7.35
N VAL A 105 -11.85 6.61 6.55
CA VAL A 105 -11.76 7.11 5.17
C VAL A 105 -11.77 5.91 4.23
N LEU A 106 -12.80 5.78 3.41
CA LEU A 106 -12.95 4.73 2.39
C LEU A 106 -12.53 5.28 1.02
N VAL A 107 -11.47 4.72 0.45
CA VAL A 107 -10.93 5.08 -0.86
C VAL A 107 -11.07 3.88 -1.79
N PRO A 108 -12.19 3.76 -2.51
CA PRO A 108 -12.38 2.62 -3.42
C PRO A 108 -11.38 2.66 -4.57
N ARG A 109 -10.92 1.49 -5.04
CA ARG A 109 -10.03 1.35 -6.21
C ARG A 109 -10.61 2.00 -7.45
N HIS A 110 -11.93 1.97 -7.58
CA HIS A 110 -12.71 2.55 -8.65
C HIS A 110 -13.64 3.61 -8.06
N PRO A 111 -13.39 4.91 -8.32
CA PRO A 111 -14.15 6.02 -7.70
C PRO A 111 -15.67 5.96 -7.91
N GLU A 112 -16.13 5.37 -9.01
CA GLU A 112 -17.55 5.16 -9.30
C GLU A 112 -18.28 4.31 -8.25
N ARG A 113 -17.56 3.49 -7.48
CA ARG A 113 -18.11 2.70 -6.37
C ARG A 113 -18.51 3.54 -5.15
N ALA A 114 -18.06 4.79 -5.08
CA ALA A 114 -18.42 5.69 -4.00
C ALA A 114 -19.94 5.81 -3.82
N ILE A 115 -20.73 5.73 -4.90
CA ILE A 115 -22.19 5.75 -4.86
C ILE A 115 -22.75 4.46 -4.25
N GLU A 116 -22.15 3.32 -4.50
CA GLU A 116 -22.55 2.03 -3.90
C GLU A 116 -22.28 2.05 -2.38
N ILE A 117 -21.07 2.47 -2.00
CA ILE A 117 -20.65 2.61 -0.59
C ILE A 117 -21.57 3.58 0.15
N SER A 118 -21.94 4.72 -0.44
CA SER A 118 -22.82 5.69 0.19
C SER A 118 -24.23 5.12 0.47
N LYS A 119 -24.78 4.32 -0.46
CA LYS A 119 -26.07 3.64 -0.26
C LYS A 119 -26.00 2.60 0.86
N PHE A 120 -24.87 1.89 0.96
CA PHE A 120 -24.61 0.96 2.06
C PHE A 120 -24.59 1.71 3.41
N LEU A 121 -23.80 2.78 3.55
CA LEU A 121 -23.71 3.56 4.79
C LEU A 121 -25.06 4.21 5.19
N LEU A 122 -25.84 4.69 4.23
CA LEU A 122 -27.20 5.19 4.48
C LEU A 122 -28.11 4.11 5.09
N LYS A 123 -28.00 2.88 4.58
CA LYS A 123 -28.79 1.75 5.10
C LYS A 123 -28.37 1.38 6.54
N GLU A 124 -27.08 1.52 6.86
CA GLU A 124 -26.54 1.31 8.20
C GLU A 124 -26.82 2.51 9.16
N GLY A 125 -27.42 3.60 8.66
CA GLY A 125 -27.76 4.78 9.46
C GLY A 125 -26.54 5.61 9.90
N VAL A 126 -25.44 5.56 9.15
CA VAL A 126 -24.17 6.22 9.49
C VAL A 126 -24.01 7.52 8.73
N SER A 127 -23.56 8.58 9.43
CA SER A 127 -23.22 9.85 8.81
C SER A 127 -21.92 9.74 8.01
N PHE A 128 -21.93 10.24 6.79
CA PHE A 128 -20.74 10.29 5.95
C PHE A 128 -20.68 11.58 5.11
N ALA A 129 -19.51 11.92 4.62
CA ALA A 129 -19.30 12.95 3.62
C ALA A 129 -18.52 12.39 2.43
N PHE A 130 -18.67 12.99 1.25
CA PHE A 130 -17.76 12.77 0.13
C PHE A 130 -16.58 13.74 0.23
N LEU A 131 -15.39 13.27 -0.10
CA LEU A 131 -14.23 14.13 -0.32
C LEU A 131 -14.42 14.77 -1.72
N ASN A 132 -15.04 15.94 -1.77
CA ASN A 132 -15.39 16.63 -3.01
C ASN A 132 -14.32 17.61 -3.45
N ASN A 133 -14.10 17.69 -4.78
CA ASN A 133 -13.27 18.69 -5.43
C ASN A 133 -14.00 20.01 -5.75
N ASN A 134 -15.28 20.14 -5.46
CA ASN A 134 -16.06 21.34 -5.76
C ASN A 134 -15.68 22.45 -4.76
N ASP A 135 -14.80 23.35 -5.20
CA ASP A 135 -14.40 24.64 -4.58
C ASP A 135 -13.67 24.61 -3.23
N THR A 136 -13.83 23.60 -2.40
CA THR A 136 -13.04 23.41 -1.19
C THR A 136 -12.77 21.93 -0.99
N LYS A 137 -11.52 21.51 -1.17
CA LYS A 137 -11.04 20.17 -0.82
C LYS A 137 -11.00 20.03 0.70
N PHE A 138 -12.17 19.88 1.31
CA PHE A 138 -12.33 19.86 2.76
C PHE A 138 -12.64 18.44 3.25
N LEU A 139 -11.82 17.95 4.17
CA LEU A 139 -12.10 16.71 4.90
C LEU A 139 -13.00 17.03 6.10
N ASP A 140 -14.28 16.65 6.01
CA ASP A 140 -15.28 16.89 7.06
C ASP A 140 -15.22 15.79 8.12
N LEU A 141 -14.47 16.03 9.17
CA LEU A 141 -14.31 15.12 10.30
C LEU A 141 -15.48 15.11 11.30
N ASN A 142 -16.52 15.93 11.09
CA ASN A 142 -17.75 15.88 11.90
C ASN A 142 -18.60 14.64 11.55
N ASN A 143 -18.44 14.10 10.35
CA ASN A 143 -19.03 12.82 9.98
C ASN A 143 -18.18 11.66 10.53
N LYS A 144 -18.77 10.46 10.60
CA LYS A 144 -18.06 9.25 11.03
C LYS A 144 -17.18 8.66 9.92
N VAL A 145 -17.59 8.83 8.67
CA VAL A 145 -16.96 8.24 7.49
C VAL A 145 -16.78 9.30 6.40
N THR A 146 -15.64 9.28 5.74
CA THR A 146 -15.42 9.98 4.47
C THR A 146 -15.30 8.96 3.34
N ILE A 147 -16.02 9.20 2.24
CA ILE A 147 -15.91 8.41 1.01
C ILE A 147 -15.16 9.25 -0.03
N VAL A 148 -14.09 8.68 -0.58
CA VAL A 148 -13.29 9.35 -1.62
C VAL A 148 -13.79 8.89 -2.98
N ASN A 149 -14.28 9.83 -3.78
CA ASN A 149 -14.87 9.57 -5.10
C ASN A 149 -14.00 10.04 -6.27
N GLU A 150 -12.72 10.27 -6.02
CA GLU A 150 -11.74 10.76 -7.00
C GLU A 150 -10.37 10.11 -6.82
N ILE A 151 -9.53 10.22 -7.86
CA ILE A 151 -8.15 9.72 -7.87
C ILE A 151 -7.18 10.82 -7.40
N GLY A 152 -6.02 10.41 -6.86
CA GLY A 152 -4.90 11.32 -6.57
C GLY A 152 -4.81 11.81 -5.13
N HIS A 153 -5.66 11.32 -4.22
CA HIS A 153 -5.73 11.82 -2.85
C HIS A 153 -4.98 10.99 -1.80
N LEU A 154 -4.49 9.80 -2.15
CA LEU A 154 -3.90 8.87 -1.19
C LEU A 154 -2.66 9.43 -0.48
N ASN A 155 -1.79 10.17 -1.17
CA ASN A 155 -0.61 10.77 -0.54
C ASN A 155 -0.99 11.74 0.59
N PHE A 156 -1.96 12.61 0.33
CA PHE A 156 -2.49 13.50 1.36
C PHE A 156 -3.14 12.71 2.51
N LEU A 157 -4.02 11.77 2.19
CA LEU A 157 -4.72 10.97 3.20
C LEU A 157 -3.75 10.20 4.09
N TYR A 158 -2.72 9.57 3.53
CA TYR A 158 -1.70 8.88 4.32
C TYR A 158 -0.90 9.84 5.22
N SER A 159 -0.65 11.08 4.77
CA SER A 159 0.09 12.08 5.57
C SER A 159 -0.61 12.49 6.87
N ILE A 160 -1.94 12.35 6.90
CA ILE A 160 -2.78 12.67 8.07
C ILE A 160 -3.32 11.42 8.78
N SER A 161 -3.05 10.24 8.24
CA SER A 161 -3.57 8.98 8.80
C SER A 161 -2.74 8.48 9.98
N HIS A 162 -3.42 7.82 10.90
CA HIS A 162 -2.82 7.10 12.02
C HIS A 162 -2.64 5.61 11.72
N LEU A 163 -3.34 5.11 10.69
CA LEU A 163 -3.29 3.74 10.22
C LEU A 163 -3.80 3.67 8.78
N ALA A 164 -3.22 2.78 7.97
CA ALA A 164 -3.72 2.42 6.66
C ALA A 164 -4.19 0.97 6.60
N PHE A 165 -5.29 0.71 5.89
CA PHE A 165 -5.65 -0.61 5.40
C PHE A 165 -5.44 -0.65 3.89
N ILE A 166 -4.79 -1.71 3.37
CA ILE A 166 -4.57 -1.89 1.93
C ILE A 166 -5.58 -2.86 1.36
N GLY A 167 -6.42 -2.37 0.46
CA GLY A 167 -7.46 -3.16 -0.21
C GLY A 167 -6.96 -4.12 -1.28
N GLY A 168 -7.87 -4.93 -1.81
CA GLY A 168 -7.56 -6.04 -2.71
C GLY A 168 -6.84 -7.18 -2.00
N THR A 169 -6.94 -7.26 -0.68
CA THR A 169 -6.23 -8.21 0.17
C THR A 169 -7.16 -9.16 0.95
N LEU A 170 -8.43 -8.78 1.15
CA LEU A 170 -9.47 -9.67 1.69
C LEU A 170 -10.14 -10.52 0.61
N ILE A 171 -9.79 -10.27 -0.63
CA ILE A 171 -10.25 -11.00 -1.81
C ILE A 171 -9.04 -11.51 -2.60
N GLU A 172 -9.24 -12.46 -3.51
CA GLU A 172 -8.20 -13.04 -4.38
C GLU A 172 -7.69 -12.07 -5.47
N HIS A 173 -7.30 -10.84 -5.07
CA HIS A 173 -6.79 -9.81 -5.98
C HIS A 173 -5.26 -9.62 -5.89
N GLY A 174 -4.65 -9.92 -4.75
CA GLY A 174 -3.19 -9.89 -4.55
C GLY A 174 -2.63 -8.58 -4.04
N GLY A 175 -3.49 -7.71 -3.52
CA GLY A 175 -3.10 -6.46 -2.87
C GLY A 175 -2.79 -5.30 -3.81
N GLN A 176 -2.59 -4.14 -3.20
CA GLN A 176 -2.23 -2.87 -3.84
C GLN A 176 -0.88 -2.36 -3.28
N ASN A 177 -0.49 -1.13 -3.58
CA ASN A 177 0.82 -0.60 -3.21
C ASN A 177 0.98 -0.39 -1.70
N PHE A 178 1.85 -1.17 -1.05
CA PHE A 178 2.19 -1.05 0.37
C PHE A 178 3.22 0.06 0.66
N LEU A 179 4.01 0.47 -0.33
CA LEU A 179 5.11 1.41 -0.11
C LEU A 179 4.65 2.84 0.15
N GLU A 180 3.48 3.23 -0.39
CA GLU A 180 2.94 4.56 -0.17
C GLU A 180 2.69 4.84 1.33
N PRO A 181 1.94 4.02 2.10
CA PRO A 181 1.77 4.27 3.52
C PRO A 181 3.06 4.08 4.35
N VAL A 182 3.97 3.18 3.94
CA VAL A 182 5.29 3.01 4.59
C VAL A 182 6.07 4.31 4.58
N LYS A 183 6.00 5.08 3.48
CA LYS A 183 6.63 6.40 3.35
C LYS A 183 6.26 7.35 4.49
N TYR A 184 5.02 7.30 4.96
CA TYR A 184 4.52 8.14 6.05
C TYR A 184 4.77 7.57 7.45
N GLY A 185 5.33 6.36 7.54
CA GLY A 185 5.66 5.72 8.80
C GLY A 185 4.46 5.34 9.65
N ILE A 186 3.32 5.08 9.02
CA ILE A 186 2.09 4.67 9.71
C ILE A 186 1.94 3.14 9.74
N PRO A 187 1.29 2.58 10.78
CA PRO A 187 0.92 1.17 10.82
C PRO A 187 0.08 0.77 9.61
N ILE A 188 0.28 -0.47 9.15
CA ILE A 188 -0.46 -1.00 7.99
C ILE A 188 -1.19 -2.27 8.40
N SER A 189 -2.43 -2.41 7.96
CA SER A 189 -3.19 -3.65 8.01
C SER A 189 -3.63 -4.08 6.61
N SER A 190 -3.82 -5.37 6.41
CA SER A 190 -4.36 -5.93 5.16
C SER A 190 -4.95 -7.32 5.41
N GLY A 191 -5.66 -7.88 4.42
CA GLY A 191 -5.84 -9.33 4.33
C GLY A 191 -4.55 -10.04 3.92
N ASP A 192 -4.58 -11.36 3.75
CA ASP A 192 -3.43 -12.20 3.42
C ASP A 192 -3.20 -12.42 1.91
N SER A 193 -4.14 -11.98 1.05
CA SER A 193 -3.97 -12.03 -0.40
C SER A 193 -3.05 -10.90 -0.87
N VAL A 194 -1.72 -11.13 -0.86
CA VAL A 194 -0.70 -10.09 -1.14
C VAL A 194 0.26 -10.49 -2.27
N TYR A 195 -0.07 -11.47 -3.09
CA TYR A 195 0.84 -12.12 -4.05
C TYR A 195 1.42 -11.17 -5.13
N ASN A 196 0.82 -10.00 -5.38
CA ASN A 196 1.38 -8.99 -6.28
C ASN A 196 2.52 -8.18 -5.62
N PHE A 197 2.60 -8.24 -4.28
CA PHE A 197 3.56 -7.50 -3.45
C PHE A 197 4.18 -8.39 -2.38
N GLN A 198 4.22 -9.71 -2.59
CA GLN A 198 4.59 -10.72 -1.59
C GLN A 198 5.86 -10.36 -0.82
N GLU A 199 6.96 -10.09 -1.51
CA GLU A 199 8.25 -9.79 -0.87
C GLU A 199 8.22 -8.54 0.01
N ILE A 200 7.53 -7.48 -0.48
CA ILE A 200 7.36 -6.25 0.29
C ILE A 200 6.52 -6.54 1.53
N ALA A 201 5.41 -7.27 1.36
CA ALA A 201 4.52 -7.65 2.46
C ALA A 201 5.24 -8.51 3.50
N ASP A 202 5.99 -9.53 3.07
CA ASP A 202 6.77 -10.40 3.96
C ASP A 202 7.77 -9.58 4.79
N LYS A 203 8.46 -8.63 4.15
CA LYS A 203 9.41 -7.75 4.85
C LYS A 203 8.72 -6.81 5.85
N LEU A 204 7.58 -6.25 5.48
CA LEU A 204 6.80 -5.39 6.37
C LEU A 204 6.20 -6.17 7.57
N LEU A 205 5.83 -7.44 7.37
CA LEU A 205 5.40 -8.34 8.45
C LEU A 205 6.56 -8.64 9.41
N GLU A 206 7.74 -8.99 8.90
CA GLU A 206 8.95 -9.21 9.69
C GLU A 206 9.29 -8.00 10.56
N LEU A 207 9.18 -6.79 10.00
CA LEU A 207 9.42 -5.53 10.68
C LEU A 207 8.28 -5.14 11.66
N ASN A 208 7.16 -5.86 11.65
CA ASN A 208 5.93 -5.51 12.37
C ASN A 208 5.33 -4.15 11.97
N ILE A 209 5.55 -3.71 10.74
CA ILE A 209 4.90 -2.53 10.13
C ILE A 209 3.53 -2.93 9.59
N LEU A 210 3.41 -4.13 9.02
CA LEU A 210 2.20 -4.73 8.48
C LEU A 210 1.67 -5.82 9.42
N LYS A 211 0.34 -5.91 9.53
CA LYS A 211 -0.38 -7.01 10.18
C LYS A 211 -1.50 -7.50 9.26
N HIS A 212 -1.71 -8.82 9.20
CA HIS A 212 -2.82 -9.45 8.49
C HIS A 212 -4.00 -9.72 9.41
N GLY A 213 -5.20 -9.41 8.92
CA GLY A 213 -6.47 -9.78 9.52
C GLY A 213 -7.48 -10.08 8.41
N ASN A 214 -8.16 -11.23 8.48
CA ASN A 214 -9.00 -11.74 7.42
C ASN A 214 -10.51 -11.63 7.70
N ASN A 215 -10.86 -11.02 8.81
CA ASN A 215 -12.26 -10.73 9.19
C ASN A 215 -12.33 -9.46 10.05
N ALA A 216 -13.54 -8.95 10.23
CA ALA A 216 -13.77 -7.68 10.92
C ALA A 216 -13.23 -7.64 12.34
N LYS A 217 -13.30 -8.75 13.09
CA LYS A 217 -12.81 -8.83 14.48
C LYS A 217 -11.29 -8.75 14.54
N GLU A 218 -10.60 -9.50 13.68
CA GLU A 218 -9.13 -9.50 13.61
C GLU A 218 -8.62 -8.11 13.22
N ILE A 219 -9.25 -7.49 12.21
CA ILE A 219 -8.89 -6.15 11.74
C ILE A 219 -9.11 -5.11 12.84
N ALA A 220 -10.24 -5.16 13.56
CA ALA A 220 -10.52 -4.24 14.66
C ALA A 220 -9.48 -4.35 15.79
N LEU A 221 -9.04 -5.57 16.15
CA LEU A 221 -7.99 -5.78 17.14
C LEU A 221 -6.64 -5.23 16.69
N ILE A 222 -6.31 -5.39 15.40
CA ILE A 222 -5.09 -4.81 14.81
C ILE A 222 -5.14 -3.29 14.88
N TRP A 223 -6.26 -2.68 14.53
CA TRP A 223 -6.44 -1.23 14.56
C TRP A 223 -6.36 -0.68 15.99
N GLN A 224 -6.98 -1.36 16.94
CA GLN A 224 -6.89 -0.99 18.36
C GLN A 224 -5.43 -0.97 18.85
N ALA A 225 -4.68 -2.03 18.57
CA ALA A 225 -3.27 -2.13 18.96
C ALA A 225 -2.37 -1.10 18.22
N ALA A 226 -2.71 -0.72 16.98
CA ALA A 226 -1.94 0.24 16.20
C ALA A 226 -1.99 1.66 16.77
N PHE A 227 -3.02 2.02 17.55
CA PHE A 227 -3.17 3.34 18.16
C PHE A 227 -2.37 3.53 19.46
N GLU A 228 -1.67 2.50 19.94
CA GLU A 228 -0.76 2.64 21.07
C GLU A 228 0.46 3.48 20.65
N LYS A 229 0.73 4.56 21.40
CA LYS A 229 1.76 5.55 21.05
C LYS A 229 3.15 4.95 20.83
N GLU A 230 3.54 4.00 21.68
CA GLU A 230 4.84 3.31 21.56
C GLU A 230 4.97 2.56 20.23
N ASN A 231 3.90 1.95 19.75
CA ASN A 231 3.87 1.26 18.47
C ASN A 231 4.07 2.22 17.30
N THR A 232 3.44 3.38 17.33
CA THR A 232 3.50 4.37 16.24
C THR A 232 4.92 4.90 16.04
N GLU A 233 5.61 5.30 17.13
CA GLU A 233 6.99 5.80 17.05
C GLU A 233 7.96 4.73 16.53
N LEU A 234 7.83 3.50 17.02
CA LEU A 234 8.66 2.38 16.58
C LEU A 234 8.44 2.03 15.10
N ILE A 235 7.18 2.05 14.64
CA ILE A 235 6.84 1.79 13.23
C ILE A 235 7.43 2.87 12.33
N LYS A 236 7.34 4.15 12.72
CA LYS A 236 7.92 5.26 11.97
C LYS A 236 9.44 5.13 11.81
N GLU A 237 10.15 4.77 12.88
CA GLU A 237 11.59 4.53 12.83
C GLU A 237 11.93 3.37 11.88
N LYS A 238 11.24 2.23 12.00
CA LYS A 238 11.45 1.05 11.16
C LYS A 238 11.15 1.33 9.69
N SER A 239 10.06 2.04 9.40
CA SER A 239 9.65 2.43 8.05
C SER A 239 10.72 3.30 7.39
N THR A 240 11.21 4.33 8.10
CA THR A 240 12.28 5.21 7.62
C THR A 240 13.56 4.41 7.32
N LYS A 241 14.00 3.56 8.24
CA LYS A 241 15.18 2.70 8.05
C LYS A 241 15.01 1.78 6.84
N TYR A 242 13.83 1.17 6.70
CA TYR A 242 13.55 0.27 5.58
C TYR A 242 13.63 1.00 4.24
N ILE A 243 12.92 2.12 4.07
CA ILE A 243 12.95 2.89 2.83
C ILE A 243 14.38 3.34 2.51
N THR A 244 15.08 3.96 3.47
CA THR A 244 16.45 4.46 3.27
C THR A 244 17.42 3.35 2.86
N SER A 245 17.25 2.14 3.40
CA SER A 245 18.10 0.98 3.03
C SER A 245 17.87 0.49 1.60
N GLN A 246 16.71 0.80 1.01
CA GLN A 246 16.32 0.36 -0.34
C GLN A 246 16.53 1.43 -1.42
N GLN A 247 16.65 2.70 -1.04
CA GLN A 247 16.87 3.81 -1.96
C GLN A 247 18.24 3.77 -2.66
N GLY A 248 18.36 4.55 -3.75
CA GLY A 248 19.58 4.64 -4.56
C GLY A 248 19.70 3.57 -5.65
N SER A 249 18.68 2.71 -5.81
CA SER A 249 18.67 1.65 -6.82
C SER A 249 18.71 2.19 -8.26
N VAL A 250 18.12 3.33 -8.52
CA VAL A 250 18.18 4.00 -9.84
C VAL A 250 19.63 4.35 -10.17
N ASN A 251 20.34 5.03 -9.27
CA ASN A 251 21.73 5.43 -9.51
C ASN A 251 22.65 4.22 -9.69
N ARG A 252 22.53 3.22 -8.80
CA ARG A 252 23.31 1.97 -8.92
C ARG A 252 23.02 1.22 -10.21
N SER A 253 21.75 1.21 -10.67
CA SER A 253 21.35 0.60 -11.95
C SER A 253 21.95 1.35 -13.13
N VAL A 254 21.90 2.68 -13.12
CA VAL A 254 22.52 3.53 -14.16
C VAL A 254 24.04 3.31 -14.22
N GLU A 255 24.73 3.30 -13.08
CA GLU A 255 26.18 3.04 -13.02
C GLU A 255 26.54 1.68 -13.62
N LYS A 256 25.79 0.61 -13.30
CA LYS A 256 26.00 -0.72 -13.88
C LYS A 256 25.80 -0.72 -15.40
N ILE A 257 24.72 -0.07 -15.89
CA ILE A 257 24.43 0.01 -17.32
C ILE A 257 25.53 0.80 -18.05
N MET A 258 25.95 1.94 -17.51
CA MET A 258 27.01 2.76 -18.12
C MET A 258 28.37 2.05 -18.12
N GLY A 259 28.69 1.30 -17.07
CA GLY A 259 29.86 0.47 -17.00
C GLY A 259 29.86 -0.72 -17.97
N PHE A 260 28.65 -1.16 -18.39
CA PHE A 260 28.52 -2.24 -19.40
C PHE A 260 28.62 -1.71 -20.84
N ILE A 261 28.23 -0.47 -21.12
CA ILE A 261 28.23 0.12 -22.47
C ILE A 261 29.62 0.67 -22.84
N ASN A 262 30.43 1.11 -21.88
CA ASN A 262 31.77 1.63 -22.07
C ASN A 262 32.83 0.50 -22.08
#